data_10ce4d8d25540df463fc200e33700b53
#
_entry.id   10ce4d8d25540df463fc200e33700b53
#
_cell.length_a   1.000
_cell.length_b   1.000
_cell.length_c   1.000
_cell.angle_alpha   90.00
_cell.angle_beta   90.00
_cell.angle_gamma   90.00
#
_symmetry.space_group_name_H-M   'P 1'
#
loop_
_entity.id
_entity.type
_entity.pdbx_description
1 polymer ?
#
loop_
_entity_poly.entity_id
_entity_poly.type
_entity_poly.pdbx_seq_one_letter_code
_entity_poly.pdbx_strand_id
1 'polypeptide(L)'
;MTVTAGPYDLPNMPPEMAEMHMGSPQVLRFDWPIDGGLRGFNLSMQTEDGKPLPKSVIHHLIAVNFDRRQIVYQMVERLFGWGKETDPVMLPAGVGVPLVKGQHLGVYAMWHNDSGHDIHNAYLKMTLPFIPKSRLQNPVLPLYVDVNNHIGGVTTFDIPPGRSTRTFDFEFPLSGRLIGIGGHLHDYGAAMRFEDAETGKVLVRLKSDRDKNGEISKVGRFIWGFHEEALPIEAHHKYRVVAEYENPTGKTIPQGGMGHINGAFSPDDMAEWPVLDLANADVQRDIQTLPSYTEMRASRPVKAHNAEEAMDMKSMPMNKSRNDTSTASMTNMSGMSRMQQRADSTHH
;
A
#
# COMPACT_ATOMS: atom_id res chain seq x y z
N MET A 1 -14.16 1.57 13.69
CA MET A 1 -13.37 1.39 14.93
C MET A 1 -12.25 2.41 14.94
N THR A 2 -11.98 3.05 16.08
CA THR A 2 -10.81 3.92 16.23
C THR A 2 -9.89 3.30 17.28
N VAL A 3 -8.61 3.24 16.96
CA VAL A 3 -7.55 2.75 17.82
C VAL A 3 -6.59 3.91 18.06
N THR A 4 -6.25 4.17 19.31
CA THR A 4 -5.29 5.22 19.69
C THR A 4 -4.13 4.58 20.43
N ALA A 5 -2.91 4.89 20.03
CA ALA A 5 -1.68 4.40 20.65
C ALA A 5 -0.77 5.57 21.01
N GLY A 6 -0.05 5.43 22.09
CA GLY A 6 0.85 6.44 22.65
C GLY A 6 0.73 6.48 24.18
N PRO A 7 1.37 7.45 24.85
CA PRO A 7 2.14 8.54 24.26
C PRO A 7 3.48 8.08 23.68
N TYR A 8 3.95 8.80 22.65
CA TYR A 8 5.25 8.63 22.05
C TYR A 8 6.05 9.94 22.17
N ASP A 9 7.33 9.81 22.43
CA ASP A 9 8.26 10.91 22.32
C ASP A 9 8.98 10.83 20.97
N LEU A 10 8.90 11.91 20.19
CA LEU A 10 9.44 12.02 18.86
C LEU A 10 10.56 13.07 18.88
N PRO A 11 11.81 12.65 19.11
CA PRO A 11 12.93 13.59 19.13
C PRO A 11 13.09 14.23 17.74
N ASN A 12 13.51 15.49 17.74
CA ASN A 12 13.82 16.18 16.50
C ASN A 12 15.01 15.50 15.82
N MET A 13 14.85 15.23 14.53
CA MET A 13 15.87 14.61 13.71
C MET A 13 16.46 15.68 12.77
N PRO A 14 17.76 15.99 12.90
CA PRO A 14 18.40 16.91 11.96
C PRO A 14 18.41 16.30 10.54
N PRO A 15 18.39 17.14 9.49
CA PRO A 15 18.31 16.70 8.11
C PRO A 15 19.37 15.67 7.70
N GLU A 16 20.56 15.75 8.29
CA GLU A 16 21.68 14.83 8.02
C GLU A 16 21.38 13.40 8.52
N MET A 17 20.44 13.24 9.44
CA MET A 17 20.02 11.98 10.01
C MET A 17 18.67 11.49 9.45
N ALA A 18 18.08 12.23 8.54
CA ALA A 18 16.77 11.90 7.95
C ALA A 18 16.75 10.52 7.26
N GLU A 19 17.90 10.07 6.74
CA GLU A 19 18.06 8.75 6.14
C GLU A 19 18.41 7.66 7.15
N MET A 20 18.83 8.03 8.35
CA MET A 20 19.05 7.09 9.44
C MET A 20 17.73 6.88 10.16
N HIS A 21 17.08 5.77 9.88
CA HIS A 21 15.83 5.35 10.54
C HIS A 21 16.05 5.21 12.05
N MET A 22 16.04 6.34 12.74
CA MET A 22 16.27 6.41 14.18
C MET A 22 14.93 6.32 14.90
N GLY A 23 14.73 5.22 15.50
CA GLY A 23 13.63 4.93 16.39
C GLY A 23 13.31 3.44 16.32
N SER A 24 13.30 2.78 17.47
CA SER A 24 12.72 1.44 17.52
C SER A 24 11.31 1.51 16.98
N PRO A 25 10.93 0.68 16.00
CA PRO A 25 9.57 0.67 15.49
C PRO A 25 8.62 0.49 16.66
N GLN A 26 7.74 1.44 16.85
CA GLN A 26 6.72 1.35 17.88
C GLN A 26 5.70 0.32 17.45
N VAL A 27 5.41 -0.65 18.30
CA VAL A 27 4.49 -1.72 18.00
C VAL A 27 3.23 -1.55 18.82
N LEU A 28 2.12 -1.56 18.10
CA LEU A 28 0.81 -1.69 18.69
C LEU A 28 0.28 -3.07 18.31
N ARG A 29 -0.13 -3.87 19.30
CA ARG A 29 -0.88 -5.10 19.05
C ARG A 29 -2.25 -5.02 19.68
N PHE A 30 -3.22 -5.58 18.98
CA PHE A 30 -4.59 -5.68 19.46
C PHE A 30 -5.29 -6.86 18.77
N ASP A 31 -6.29 -7.39 19.46
CA ASP A 31 -7.16 -8.40 18.89
C ASP A 31 -8.29 -7.72 18.12
N TRP A 32 -8.59 -8.25 16.93
CA TRP A 32 -9.71 -7.76 16.16
C TRP A 32 -11.02 -8.06 16.89
N PRO A 33 -11.92 -7.07 17.11
CA PRO A 33 -13.01 -7.22 18.08
C PRO A 33 -14.26 -7.92 17.54
N ILE A 34 -14.42 -8.07 16.23
CA ILE A 34 -15.69 -8.47 15.61
C ILE A 34 -15.49 -9.24 14.31
N ASP A 35 -16.40 -10.19 14.00
CA ASP A 35 -16.44 -10.81 12.68
C ASP A 35 -16.94 -9.82 11.63
N GLY A 36 -16.14 -9.58 10.59
CA GLY A 36 -16.52 -8.62 9.54
C GLY A 36 -15.47 -8.42 8.49
N GLY A 37 -15.61 -7.34 7.74
CA GLY A 37 -14.67 -6.92 6.70
C GLY A 37 -14.05 -5.57 7.00
N LEU A 38 -12.73 -5.49 7.10
CA LEU A 38 -12.00 -4.23 7.13
C LEU A 38 -12.14 -3.55 5.76
N ARG A 39 -12.70 -2.33 5.74
CA ARG A 39 -12.97 -1.61 4.49
C ARG A 39 -11.92 -0.58 4.13
N GLY A 40 -11.02 -0.28 5.03
CA GLY A 40 -10.04 0.76 4.77
C GLY A 40 -9.34 1.22 6.03
N PHE A 41 -8.60 2.29 5.89
CA PHE A 41 -7.84 2.86 6.99
C PHE A 41 -7.62 4.36 6.76
N ASN A 42 -7.52 5.07 7.87
CA ASN A 42 -7.07 6.46 7.90
C ASN A 42 -6.23 6.65 9.17
N LEU A 43 -5.07 7.28 9.02
CA LEU A 43 -4.11 7.48 10.07
C LEU A 43 -3.79 8.96 10.25
N SER A 44 -3.55 9.33 11.50
CA SER A 44 -3.08 10.66 11.85
C SER A 44 -2.26 10.61 13.13
N MET A 45 -1.37 11.58 13.29
CA MET A 45 -0.71 11.86 14.55
C MET A 45 -1.32 13.12 15.18
N GLN A 46 -1.42 13.13 16.49
CA GLN A 46 -1.92 14.26 17.25
C GLN A 46 -1.18 14.38 18.59
N THR A 47 -1.18 15.57 19.15
CA THR A 47 -0.72 15.82 20.50
C THR A 47 -1.75 15.34 21.53
N GLU A 48 -1.42 15.38 22.80
CA GLU A 48 -2.31 14.98 23.91
C GLU A 48 -3.62 15.77 23.95
N ASP A 49 -3.58 17.05 23.61
CA ASP A 49 -4.74 17.94 23.51
C ASP A 49 -5.52 17.77 22.18
N GLY A 50 -5.14 16.81 21.33
CA GLY A 50 -5.82 16.47 20.10
C GLY A 50 -5.44 17.35 18.90
N LYS A 51 -4.45 18.23 19.02
CA LYS A 51 -3.96 19.05 17.91
C LYS A 51 -3.25 18.16 16.88
N PRO A 52 -3.58 18.26 15.58
CA PRO A 52 -2.98 17.44 14.56
C PRO A 52 -1.49 17.77 14.36
N LEU A 53 -0.69 16.73 14.20
CA LEU A 53 0.70 16.82 13.78
C LEU A 53 0.83 16.63 12.26
N PRO A 54 1.93 17.11 11.64
CA PRO A 54 2.16 16.92 10.21
C PRO A 54 2.11 15.43 9.81
N LYS A 55 1.59 15.13 8.62
CA LYS A 55 1.51 13.76 8.10
C LYS A 55 2.90 13.13 7.92
N SER A 56 3.93 13.94 7.62
CA SER A 56 5.33 13.55 7.46
C SER A 56 5.93 12.92 8.72
N VAL A 57 5.36 13.16 9.90
CA VAL A 57 5.81 12.54 11.15
C VAL A 57 5.67 11.01 11.11
N ILE A 58 4.71 10.47 10.37
CA ILE A 58 4.63 9.04 10.09
C ILE A 58 5.47 8.76 8.84
N HIS A 59 6.74 8.35 9.04
CA HIS A 59 7.61 8.00 7.94
C HIS A 59 7.12 6.73 7.21
N HIS A 60 6.95 5.64 7.97
CA HIS A 60 6.30 4.41 7.51
C HIS A 60 5.42 3.83 8.60
N LEU A 61 4.33 3.21 8.19
CA LEU A 61 3.54 2.35 9.05
C LEU A 61 3.08 1.14 8.24
N ILE A 62 3.20 -0.04 8.85
CA ILE A 62 2.71 -1.29 8.28
C ILE A 62 1.80 -1.95 9.31
N ALA A 63 0.58 -2.31 8.90
CA ALA A 63 -0.30 -3.15 9.67
C ALA A 63 -0.21 -4.60 9.19
N VAL A 64 -0.17 -5.53 10.13
CA VAL A 64 -0.03 -6.96 9.85
C VAL A 64 -1.13 -7.76 10.54
N ASN A 65 -1.48 -8.89 9.94
CA ASN A 65 -2.30 -9.93 10.53
C ASN A 65 -1.41 -11.16 10.77
N PHE A 66 -1.23 -11.52 12.03
CA PHE A 66 -0.35 -12.64 12.41
C PHE A 66 -0.98 -14.01 12.21
N ASP A 67 -2.27 -14.08 11.94
CA ASP A 67 -3.02 -15.32 11.80
C ASP A 67 -3.28 -15.70 10.33
N ARG A 68 -2.75 -14.93 9.39
CA ARG A 68 -2.90 -15.21 7.97
C ARG A 68 -1.59 -14.98 7.20
N ARG A 69 -1.34 -15.80 6.20
CA ARG A 69 -0.17 -15.70 5.33
C ARG A 69 -0.40 -14.70 4.20
N GLN A 70 0.67 -14.01 3.77
CA GLN A 70 0.69 -13.26 2.51
C GLN A 70 0.60 -14.22 1.31
N ILE A 71 -0.01 -13.77 0.20
CA ILE A 71 -0.21 -14.65 -0.96
C ILE A 71 1.10 -15.03 -1.66
N VAL A 72 1.96 -14.05 -1.96
CA VAL A 72 3.19 -14.27 -2.73
C VAL A 72 4.32 -14.82 -1.87
N TYR A 73 4.44 -14.34 -0.64
CA TYR A 73 5.58 -14.66 0.24
C TYR A 73 5.20 -15.55 1.41
N GLN A 74 6.17 -16.33 1.90
CA GLN A 74 6.09 -17.06 3.16
C GLN A 74 6.31 -16.09 4.33
N MET A 75 5.33 -15.22 4.58
CA MET A 75 5.37 -14.23 5.64
C MET A 75 3.95 -13.93 6.13
N VAL A 76 3.82 -13.31 7.31
CA VAL A 76 2.53 -12.88 7.83
C VAL A 76 1.93 -11.79 6.95
N GLU A 77 0.61 -11.74 6.90
CA GLU A 77 -0.11 -10.85 5.98
C GLU A 77 0.15 -9.38 6.30
N ARG A 78 0.51 -8.61 5.29
CA ARG A 78 0.55 -7.15 5.32
C ARG A 78 -0.83 -6.62 4.97
N LEU A 79 -1.58 -6.14 5.97
CA LEU A 79 -2.95 -5.66 5.78
C LEU A 79 -3.00 -4.36 4.99
N PHE A 80 -2.16 -3.41 5.36
CA PHE A 80 -1.99 -2.12 4.67
C PHE A 80 -0.67 -1.46 5.09
N GLY A 81 -0.22 -0.54 4.25
CA GLY A 81 0.90 0.34 4.53
C GLY A 81 0.48 1.81 4.51
N TRP A 82 1.26 2.66 5.16
CA TRP A 82 1.10 4.10 5.16
C TRP A 82 2.46 4.77 5.11
N GLY A 83 2.59 5.79 4.27
CA GLY A 83 3.71 6.72 4.20
C GLY A 83 3.21 8.16 4.02
N LYS A 84 4.13 9.11 3.93
CA LYS A 84 3.79 10.53 3.69
C LYS A 84 2.96 10.73 2.42
N GLU A 85 3.14 9.86 1.42
CA GLU A 85 2.47 9.87 0.11
C GLU A 85 1.10 9.15 0.11
N THR A 86 0.75 8.44 1.19
CA THR A 86 -0.47 7.64 1.25
C THR A 86 -1.68 8.47 1.67
N ASP A 87 -2.74 8.44 0.89
CA ASP A 87 -4.04 8.99 1.27
C ASP A 87 -4.94 7.94 1.92
N PRO A 88 -5.94 8.35 2.73
CA PRO A 88 -6.92 7.42 3.29
C PRO A 88 -7.52 6.50 2.23
N VAL A 89 -7.68 5.23 2.59
CA VAL A 89 -8.27 4.21 1.72
C VAL A 89 -9.64 3.82 2.25
N MET A 90 -10.61 3.75 1.32
CA MET A 90 -11.94 3.24 1.60
C MET A 90 -12.38 2.37 0.44
N LEU A 91 -12.60 1.09 0.71
CA LEU A 91 -13.16 0.14 -0.25
C LEU A 91 -14.66 0.42 -0.48
N PRO A 92 -15.20 0.06 -1.66
CA PRO A 92 -16.63 0.21 -1.96
C PRO A 92 -17.54 -0.49 -0.95
N ALA A 93 -18.84 -0.15 -0.98
CA ALA A 93 -19.83 -0.83 -0.13
C ALA A 93 -19.84 -2.34 -0.41
N GLY A 94 -19.97 -3.14 0.63
CA GLY A 94 -19.96 -4.60 0.52
C GLY A 94 -18.59 -5.24 0.32
N VAL A 95 -17.54 -4.45 0.12
CA VAL A 95 -16.17 -4.91 -0.07
C VAL A 95 -15.37 -4.76 1.22
N GLY A 96 -14.54 -5.74 1.54
CA GLY A 96 -13.64 -5.66 2.70
C GLY A 96 -12.70 -6.86 2.81
N VAL A 97 -11.64 -6.66 3.58
CA VAL A 97 -10.73 -7.74 3.98
C VAL A 97 -11.38 -8.51 5.12
N PRO A 98 -11.74 -9.79 4.95
CA PRO A 98 -12.39 -10.55 5.99
C PRO A 98 -11.46 -10.70 7.21
N LEU A 99 -11.98 -10.35 8.37
CA LEU A 99 -11.32 -10.52 9.66
C LEU A 99 -12.28 -11.20 10.63
N VAL A 100 -11.74 -12.11 11.44
CA VAL A 100 -12.49 -12.86 12.46
C VAL A 100 -12.15 -12.31 13.83
N LYS A 101 -13.15 -12.26 14.71
CA LYS A 101 -12.96 -11.85 16.12
C LYS A 101 -11.84 -12.66 16.77
N GLY A 102 -10.94 -11.96 17.46
CA GLY A 102 -9.79 -12.55 18.13
C GLY A 102 -8.55 -12.71 17.26
N GLN A 103 -8.60 -12.37 15.97
CA GLN A 103 -7.37 -12.34 15.16
C GLN A 103 -6.38 -11.32 15.69
N HIS A 104 -5.09 -11.71 15.72
CA HIS A 104 -4.00 -10.94 16.26
C HIS A 104 -3.46 -9.98 15.20
N LEU A 105 -3.70 -8.70 15.40
CA LEU A 105 -3.22 -7.64 14.53
C LEU A 105 -2.06 -6.90 15.16
N GLY A 106 -1.14 -6.42 14.34
CA GLY A 106 -0.02 -5.59 14.76
C GLY A 106 0.17 -4.39 13.85
N VAL A 107 0.74 -3.32 14.42
CA VAL A 107 1.10 -2.11 13.70
C VAL A 107 2.53 -1.74 14.06
N TYR A 108 3.34 -1.54 13.04
CA TYR A 108 4.73 -1.10 13.12
C TYR A 108 4.81 0.27 12.52
N ALA A 109 5.35 1.24 13.26
CA ALA A 109 5.47 2.60 12.79
C ALA A 109 6.88 3.11 12.99
N MET A 110 7.38 3.79 11.98
CA MET A 110 8.65 4.54 12.01
C MET A 110 8.32 6.01 11.93
N TRP A 111 8.92 6.79 12.83
CA TRP A 111 8.66 8.20 12.95
C TRP A 111 9.78 9.02 12.32
N HIS A 112 9.43 10.17 11.77
CA HIS A 112 10.36 11.17 11.30
C HIS A 112 9.89 12.54 11.78
N ASN A 113 10.67 13.19 12.63
CA ASN A 113 10.36 14.52 13.15
C ASN A 113 11.44 15.51 12.73
N ASP A 114 11.14 16.31 11.72
CA ASP A 114 11.97 17.39 11.17
C ASP A 114 11.46 18.79 11.54
N SER A 115 10.60 18.88 12.56
CA SER A 115 9.95 20.14 12.94
C SER A 115 10.87 21.17 13.61
N GLY A 116 12.13 20.82 13.87
CA GLY A 116 13.08 21.67 14.57
C GLY A 116 12.99 21.64 16.11
N HIS A 117 12.10 20.83 16.67
CA HIS A 117 11.93 20.64 18.10
C HIS A 117 11.43 19.24 18.45
N ASP A 118 11.68 18.80 19.67
CA ASP A 118 11.13 17.54 20.15
C ASP A 118 9.61 17.64 20.32
N ILE A 119 8.91 16.57 19.94
CA ILE A 119 7.46 16.45 20.15
C ILE A 119 7.24 15.40 21.24
N HIS A 120 6.67 15.83 22.35
CA HIS A 120 6.34 14.96 23.47
C HIS A 120 4.86 14.61 23.49
N ASN A 121 4.53 13.45 24.06
CA ASN A 121 3.16 12.97 24.21
C ASN A 121 2.38 12.96 22.86
N ALA A 122 3.01 12.47 21.80
CA ALA A 122 2.36 12.25 20.52
C ALA A 122 1.52 10.96 20.54
N TYR A 123 0.39 10.99 19.87
CA TYR A 123 -0.54 9.86 19.77
C TYR A 123 -0.81 9.51 18.31
N LEU A 124 -0.68 8.24 17.98
CA LEU A 124 -1.18 7.68 16.72
C LEU A 124 -2.67 7.42 16.85
N LYS A 125 -3.46 7.95 15.95
CA LYS A 125 -4.89 7.66 15.81
C LYS A 125 -5.13 6.92 14.50
N MET A 126 -5.65 5.71 14.58
CA MET A 126 -6.05 4.90 13.43
C MET A 126 -7.56 4.76 13.41
N THR A 127 -8.18 5.16 12.31
CA THR A 127 -9.58 4.89 12.03
C THR A 127 -9.65 3.73 11.03
N LEU A 128 -10.30 2.64 11.44
CA LEU A 128 -10.44 1.40 10.72
C LEU A 128 -11.92 1.16 10.41
N PRO A 129 -12.43 1.68 9.27
CA PRO A 129 -13.79 1.41 8.83
C PRO A 129 -13.98 -0.08 8.57
N PHE A 130 -15.08 -0.64 9.06
CA PHE A 130 -15.41 -2.04 8.85
C PHE A 130 -16.90 -2.24 8.62
N ILE A 131 -17.26 -3.42 8.11
CA ILE A 131 -18.64 -3.85 7.96
C ILE A 131 -18.85 -5.19 8.66
N PRO A 132 -20.03 -5.46 9.24
CA PRO A 132 -20.37 -6.76 9.80
C PRO A 132 -20.30 -7.86 8.73
N LYS A 133 -19.99 -9.09 9.15
CA LYS A 133 -19.92 -10.27 8.26
C LYS A 133 -21.14 -10.42 7.36
N SER A 134 -22.34 -10.11 7.88
CA SER A 134 -23.61 -10.19 7.10
C SER A 134 -23.70 -9.18 5.94
N ARG A 135 -22.85 -8.15 5.92
CA ARG A 135 -22.79 -7.14 4.85
C ARG A 135 -21.56 -7.28 3.96
N LEU A 136 -20.66 -8.20 4.27
CA LEU A 136 -19.49 -8.50 3.44
C LEU A 136 -19.93 -9.37 2.26
N GLN A 137 -20.07 -8.75 1.10
CA GLN A 137 -20.52 -9.40 -0.14
C GLN A 137 -19.34 -9.87 -0.99
N ASN A 138 -18.32 -9.02 -1.06
CA ASN A 138 -17.16 -9.23 -1.92
C ASN A 138 -15.89 -9.18 -1.05
N PRO A 139 -15.46 -10.31 -0.49
CA PRO A 139 -14.22 -10.39 0.25
C PRO A 139 -13.02 -10.19 -0.68
N VAL A 140 -12.06 -9.41 -0.22
CA VAL A 140 -10.76 -9.23 -0.89
C VAL A 140 -9.65 -9.45 0.12
N LEU A 141 -8.50 -9.87 -0.37
CA LEU A 141 -7.32 -10.04 0.45
C LEU A 141 -6.21 -9.07 0.00
N PRO A 142 -5.38 -8.58 0.92
CA PRO A 142 -4.34 -7.65 0.58
C PRO A 142 -3.22 -8.33 -0.20
N LEU A 143 -2.80 -7.70 -1.29
CA LEU A 143 -1.59 -8.03 -2.02
C LEU A 143 -0.46 -7.10 -1.57
N TYR A 144 0.73 -7.65 -1.38
CA TYR A 144 1.97 -6.92 -1.17
C TYR A 144 3.08 -7.58 -1.98
N VAL A 145 3.78 -6.81 -2.82
CA VAL A 145 4.95 -7.29 -3.57
C VAL A 145 6.01 -6.21 -3.62
N ASP A 146 7.20 -6.51 -3.13
CA ASP A 146 8.36 -5.62 -3.06
C ASP A 146 9.40 -5.98 -4.11
N VAL A 147 10.00 -4.97 -4.76
CA VAL A 147 11.04 -5.17 -5.80
C VAL A 147 12.38 -5.67 -5.24
N ASN A 148 12.56 -5.58 -3.93
CA ASN A 148 13.79 -5.98 -3.23
C ASN A 148 13.47 -6.81 -1.98
N ASN A 149 12.41 -7.63 -2.03
CA ASN A 149 12.01 -8.39 -0.86
C ASN A 149 13.05 -9.44 -0.48
N HIS A 150 13.59 -9.25 0.72
CA HIS A 150 14.37 -10.24 1.43
C HIS A 150 13.66 -10.52 2.75
N ILE A 151 12.96 -11.63 2.84
CA ILE A 151 12.26 -12.01 4.07
C ILE A 151 13.23 -11.96 5.25
N GLY A 152 12.92 -11.08 6.22
CA GLY A 152 13.79 -10.82 7.35
C GLY A 152 15.03 -10.00 7.06
N GLY A 153 15.13 -9.37 5.90
CA GLY A 153 16.24 -8.53 5.47
C GLY A 153 15.84 -7.09 5.18
N VAL A 154 16.77 -6.35 4.58
CA VAL A 154 16.59 -4.95 4.20
C VAL A 154 15.90 -4.89 2.84
N THR A 155 14.80 -4.13 2.76
CA THR A 155 14.05 -3.92 1.51
C THR A 155 14.55 -2.72 0.71
N THR A 156 15.38 -1.86 1.31
CA THR A 156 16.00 -0.74 0.62
C THR A 156 17.16 -1.17 -0.28
N PHE A 157 17.49 -0.35 -1.26
CA PHE A 157 18.60 -0.56 -2.20
C PHE A 157 19.20 0.77 -2.64
N ASP A 158 20.44 0.71 -3.17
CA ASP A 158 21.14 1.90 -3.66
C ASP A 158 20.53 2.42 -4.95
N ILE A 159 20.38 3.74 -5.07
CA ILE A 159 19.93 4.41 -6.29
C ILE A 159 21.17 4.99 -7.01
N PRO A 160 21.62 4.38 -8.12
CA PRO A 160 22.71 4.93 -8.90
C PRO A 160 22.32 6.27 -9.56
N PRO A 161 23.30 7.10 -9.98
CA PRO A 161 22.99 8.32 -10.71
C PRO A 161 22.33 8.03 -12.06
N GLY A 162 21.45 8.94 -12.48
CA GLY A 162 20.68 8.83 -13.70
C GLY A 162 19.45 7.97 -13.56
N ARG A 163 19.03 7.30 -14.64
CA ARG A 163 17.87 6.42 -14.67
C ARG A 163 18.26 5.00 -14.30
N SER A 164 17.48 4.40 -13.41
CA SER A 164 17.67 3.01 -13.00
C SER A 164 16.35 2.32 -12.73
N THR A 165 16.38 0.98 -12.70
CA THR A 165 15.22 0.15 -12.37
C THR A 165 15.64 -0.96 -11.41
N ARG A 166 14.71 -1.31 -10.51
CA ARG A 166 14.78 -2.53 -9.69
C ARG A 166 13.57 -3.38 -10.01
N THR A 167 13.78 -4.69 -10.16
CA THR A 167 12.72 -5.62 -10.59
C THR A 167 12.65 -6.84 -9.71
N PHE A 168 11.45 -7.41 -9.59
CA PHE A 168 11.22 -8.70 -8.95
C PHE A 168 10.16 -9.48 -9.72
N ASP A 169 10.50 -10.73 -10.10
CA ASP A 169 9.60 -11.66 -10.78
C ASP A 169 8.97 -12.59 -9.74
N PHE A 170 7.68 -12.87 -9.90
CA PHE A 170 6.92 -13.71 -8.98
C PHE A 170 5.73 -14.37 -9.67
N GLU A 171 5.12 -15.32 -8.99
CA GLU A 171 3.91 -16.02 -9.42
C GLU A 171 2.85 -15.94 -8.33
N PHE A 172 1.58 -15.93 -8.73
CA PHE A 172 0.48 -16.17 -7.80
C PHE A 172 0.25 -17.67 -7.67
N PRO A 173 0.04 -18.20 -6.45
CA PRO A 173 -0.27 -19.62 -6.27
C PRO A 173 -1.70 -20.00 -6.68
N LEU A 174 -2.57 -19.01 -6.90
CA LEU A 174 -3.98 -19.21 -7.25
C LEU A 174 -4.47 -18.09 -8.17
N SER A 175 -5.51 -18.40 -8.95
CA SER A 175 -6.16 -17.46 -9.86
C SER A 175 -7.14 -16.54 -9.13
N GLY A 176 -7.46 -15.42 -9.78
CA GLY A 176 -8.39 -14.43 -9.26
C GLY A 176 -8.35 -13.12 -10.02
N ARG A 177 -8.71 -12.05 -9.34
CA ARG A 177 -8.76 -10.71 -9.94
C ARG A 177 -8.13 -9.67 -9.03
N LEU A 178 -7.33 -8.79 -9.61
CA LEU A 178 -6.82 -7.62 -8.91
C LEU A 178 -7.86 -6.50 -9.06
N ILE A 179 -8.44 -6.09 -7.93
CA ILE A 179 -9.53 -5.11 -7.85
C ILE A 179 -8.99 -3.69 -7.79
N GLY A 180 -7.82 -3.54 -7.20
CA GLY A 180 -7.12 -2.27 -7.12
C GLY A 180 -5.67 -2.47 -6.77
N ILE A 181 -4.84 -1.52 -7.16
CA ILE A 181 -3.41 -1.50 -6.93
C ILE A 181 -2.93 -0.08 -6.64
N GLY A 182 -2.02 0.05 -5.70
CA GLY A 182 -1.29 1.27 -5.38
C GLY A 182 0.19 0.96 -5.27
N GLY A 183 1.01 1.99 -5.26
CA GLY A 183 2.45 1.87 -5.14
C GLY A 183 3.00 2.65 -3.95
N HIS A 184 4.20 2.27 -3.55
CA HIS A 184 5.08 3.02 -2.67
C HIS A 184 6.46 3.13 -3.31
N LEU A 185 7.05 4.30 -3.23
CA LEU A 185 8.41 4.58 -3.67
C LEU A 185 9.05 5.57 -2.69
N HIS A 186 10.35 5.47 -2.51
CA HIS A 186 11.16 6.51 -1.89
C HIS A 186 11.45 7.65 -2.87
N ASP A 187 11.97 8.76 -2.38
CA ASP A 187 12.30 9.95 -3.16
C ASP A 187 13.15 9.59 -4.38
N TYR A 188 13.04 10.38 -5.45
CA TYR A 188 13.56 10.12 -6.81
C TYR A 188 12.87 8.95 -7.54
N GLY A 189 11.93 8.23 -6.94
CA GLY A 189 11.13 7.22 -7.62
C GLY A 189 10.22 7.85 -8.68
N ALA A 190 10.22 7.33 -9.90
CA ALA A 190 9.47 7.86 -11.04
C ALA A 190 8.14 7.14 -11.28
N ALA A 191 8.13 5.83 -11.14
CA ALA A 191 6.93 5.02 -11.28
C ALA A 191 7.13 3.62 -10.72
N MET A 192 6.01 2.98 -10.32
CA MET A 192 5.91 1.52 -10.21
C MET A 192 5.22 0.96 -11.45
N ARG A 193 5.68 -0.20 -11.93
CA ARG A 193 4.98 -0.97 -12.97
C ARG A 193 4.66 -2.36 -12.46
N PHE A 194 3.52 -2.85 -12.88
CA PHE A 194 3.12 -4.24 -12.78
C PHE A 194 3.03 -4.80 -14.20
N GLU A 195 3.74 -5.85 -14.50
CA GLU A 195 3.94 -6.39 -15.85
C GLU A 195 3.63 -7.88 -15.87
N ASP A 196 3.20 -8.34 -17.03
CA ASP A 196 3.28 -9.72 -17.44
C ASP A 196 4.77 -10.00 -17.79
N ALA A 197 5.43 -10.83 -16.99
CA ALA A 197 6.86 -11.09 -17.17
C ALA A 197 7.19 -11.99 -18.38
N GLU A 198 6.22 -12.76 -18.86
CA GLU A 198 6.41 -13.66 -20.02
C GLU A 198 6.33 -12.91 -21.35
N THR A 199 5.42 -11.93 -21.42
CA THR A 199 5.20 -11.14 -22.64
C THR A 199 5.89 -9.77 -22.61
N GLY A 200 6.29 -9.30 -21.44
CA GLY A 200 6.82 -7.95 -21.21
C GLY A 200 5.76 -6.85 -21.28
N LYS A 201 4.47 -7.22 -21.32
CA LYS A 201 3.36 -6.25 -21.39
C LYS A 201 3.22 -5.55 -20.04
N VAL A 202 3.23 -4.21 -20.08
CA VAL A 202 2.88 -3.39 -18.92
C VAL A 202 1.37 -3.48 -18.69
N LEU A 203 0.96 -4.07 -17.56
CA LEU A 203 -0.43 -4.19 -17.17
C LEU A 203 -0.91 -2.93 -16.44
N VAL A 204 -0.06 -2.37 -15.58
CA VAL A 204 -0.33 -1.14 -14.84
C VAL A 204 0.95 -0.32 -14.71
N ARG A 205 0.82 1.01 -14.80
CA ARG A 205 1.89 1.96 -14.49
C ARG A 205 1.38 3.01 -13.51
N LEU A 206 1.96 3.07 -12.34
CA LEU A 206 1.65 3.98 -11.26
C LEU A 206 2.74 5.06 -11.21
N LYS A 207 2.44 6.25 -11.73
CA LYS A 207 3.39 7.37 -11.70
C LYS A 207 3.45 8.00 -10.33
N SER A 208 4.59 8.54 -9.96
CA SER A 208 4.76 9.39 -8.79
C SER A 208 4.61 10.86 -9.14
N ASP A 209 4.06 11.65 -8.22
CA ASP A 209 4.15 13.09 -8.21
C ASP A 209 5.33 13.49 -7.34
N ARG A 210 6.27 14.25 -7.91
CA ARG A 210 7.52 14.66 -7.27
C ARG A 210 7.72 16.16 -7.40
N ASP A 211 8.34 16.75 -6.40
CA ASP A 211 8.80 18.12 -6.49
C ASP A 211 10.11 18.24 -7.30
N LYS A 212 10.63 19.46 -7.44
CA LYS A 212 11.89 19.75 -8.14
C LYS A 212 13.13 19.12 -7.50
N ASN A 213 13.05 18.76 -6.23
CA ASN A 213 14.13 18.12 -5.47
C ASN A 213 14.05 16.59 -5.54
N GLY A 214 13.00 16.04 -6.19
CA GLY A 214 12.75 14.61 -6.29
C GLY A 214 11.96 14.03 -5.12
N GLU A 215 11.50 14.87 -4.19
CA GLU A 215 10.71 14.45 -3.06
C GLU A 215 9.30 14.02 -3.52
N ILE A 216 8.89 12.82 -3.10
CA ILE A 216 7.60 12.25 -3.47
C ILE A 216 6.49 12.79 -2.57
N SER A 217 5.43 13.30 -3.20
CA SER A 217 4.20 13.70 -2.52
C SER A 217 3.06 12.69 -2.70
N LYS A 218 3.13 11.88 -3.78
CA LYS A 218 2.10 10.89 -4.09
C LYS A 218 2.65 9.80 -5.02
N VAL A 219 2.16 8.57 -4.86
CA VAL A 219 2.29 7.51 -5.85
C VAL A 219 0.89 7.13 -6.35
N GLY A 220 0.78 6.93 -7.65
CA GLY A 220 -0.49 6.62 -8.30
C GLY A 220 -1.13 5.35 -7.77
N ARG A 221 -2.44 5.28 -7.91
CA ARG A 221 -3.23 4.08 -7.64
C ARG A 221 -4.27 3.88 -8.74
N PHE A 222 -4.63 2.63 -8.97
CA PHE A 222 -5.63 2.24 -9.94
C PHE A 222 -6.68 1.35 -9.27
N ILE A 223 -7.96 1.58 -9.53
CA ILE A 223 -9.06 0.80 -8.96
C ILE A 223 -10.00 0.43 -10.10
N TRP A 224 -10.09 -0.89 -10.38
CA TRP A 224 -11.01 -1.44 -11.40
C TRP A 224 -12.40 -1.73 -10.84
N GLY A 225 -12.49 -2.08 -9.55
CA GLY A 225 -13.72 -2.60 -8.95
C GLY A 225 -13.91 -4.09 -9.21
N PHE A 226 -15.16 -4.58 -9.04
CA PHE A 226 -15.52 -6.01 -9.13
C PHE A 226 -16.16 -6.42 -10.47
N HIS A 227 -16.18 -5.53 -11.45
CA HIS A 227 -16.77 -5.80 -12.76
C HIS A 227 -15.76 -6.45 -13.71
N GLU A 228 -16.18 -6.68 -14.95
CA GLU A 228 -15.35 -7.27 -16.01
C GLU A 228 -14.03 -6.56 -16.26
N GLU A 229 -13.90 -5.32 -15.79
CA GLU A 229 -12.69 -4.51 -15.90
C GLU A 229 -11.59 -4.89 -14.90
N ALA A 230 -11.90 -5.68 -13.86
CA ALA A 230 -10.89 -6.13 -12.90
C ALA A 230 -9.80 -6.93 -13.61
N LEU A 231 -8.54 -6.66 -13.28
CA LEU A 231 -7.41 -7.30 -13.93
C LEU A 231 -7.34 -8.78 -13.58
N PRO A 232 -7.51 -9.70 -14.55
CA PRO A 232 -7.40 -11.13 -14.28
C PRO A 232 -5.96 -11.50 -13.93
N ILE A 233 -5.82 -12.40 -12.98
CA ILE A 233 -4.56 -12.99 -12.53
C ILE A 233 -4.68 -14.49 -12.67
N GLU A 234 -3.71 -15.09 -13.35
CA GLU A 234 -3.62 -16.54 -13.56
C GLU A 234 -2.63 -17.16 -12.58
N ALA A 235 -3.01 -18.30 -11.99
CA ALA A 235 -2.13 -19.09 -11.14
C ALA A 235 -0.90 -19.56 -11.93
N HIS A 236 0.27 -19.53 -11.29
CA HIS A 236 1.55 -20.03 -11.84
C HIS A 236 2.02 -19.30 -13.11
N HIS A 237 1.36 -18.21 -13.50
CA HIS A 237 1.86 -17.29 -14.51
C HIS A 237 2.86 -16.30 -13.90
N LYS A 238 3.90 -15.94 -14.66
CA LYS A 238 4.95 -15.05 -14.17
C LYS A 238 4.57 -13.58 -14.35
N TYR A 239 4.60 -12.86 -13.26
CA TYR A 239 4.43 -11.42 -13.22
C TYR A 239 5.70 -10.76 -12.74
N ARG A 240 5.81 -9.46 -13.00
CA ARG A 240 6.95 -8.64 -12.60
C ARG A 240 6.48 -7.33 -11.98
N VAL A 241 7.11 -6.92 -10.89
CA VAL A 241 7.06 -5.56 -10.40
C VAL A 241 8.36 -4.85 -10.74
N VAL A 242 8.26 -3.56 -11.10
CA VAL A 242 9.39 -2.72 -11.49
C VAL A 242 9.28 -1.39 -10.77
N ALA A 243 10.32 -0.99 -10.03
CA ALA A 243 10.49 0.36 -9.54
C ALA A 243 11.43 1.13 -10.48
N GLU A 244 10.98 2.28 -10.96
CA GLU A 244 11.77 3.18 -11.81
C GLU A 244 12.24 4.37 -10.98
N TYR A 245 13.52 4.72 -11.12
CA TYR A 245 14.15 5.83 -10.42
C TYR A 245 14.85 6.79 -11.39
N GLU A 246 14.85 8.07 -11.03
CA GLU A 246 15.57 9.14 -11.75
C GLU A 246 16.36 9.96 -10.71
N ASN A 247 17.62 9.67 -10.55
CA ASN A 247 18.53 10.32 -9.60
C ASN A 247 19.39 11.37 -10.31
N PRO A 248 19.08 12.66 -10.22
CA PRO A 248 19.82 13.72 -10.88
C PRO A 248 21.06 14.19 -10.12
N THR A 249 21.35 13.66 -8.94
CA THR A 249 22.40 14.19 -8.04
C THR A 249 23.83 13.93 -8.53
N GLY A 250 24.00 13.06 -9.53
CA GLY A 250 25.33 12.66 -10.03
C GLY A 250 26.09 11.71 -9.08
N LYS A 251 25.50 11.32 -7.94
CA LYS A 251 26.07 10.39 -6.96
C LYS A 251 25.09 9.26 -6.66
N THR A 252 25.61 8.11 -6.26
CA THR A 252 24.77 7.03 -5.72
C THR A 252 24.17 7.47 -4.38
N ILE A 253 22.88 7.21 -4.19
CA ILE A 253 22.18 7.41 -2.91
C ILE A 253 22.13 6.04 -2.23
N PRO A 254 22.95 5.80 -1.20
CA PRO A 254 23.01 4.50 -0.53
C PRO A 254 21.68 4.21 0.18
N GLN A 255 21.15 3.00 0.02
CA GLN A 255 19.90 2.54 0.64
C GLN A 255 18.70 3.49 0.45
N GLY A 256 18.78 4.41 -0.52
CA GLY A 256 17.75 5.42 -0.77
C GLY A 256 16.52 4.89 -1.51
N GLY A 257 16.63 3.75 -2.20
CA GLY A 257 15.54 3.17 -2.98
C GLY A 257 14.69 2.20 -2.16
N MET A 258 13.39 2.25 -2.36
CA MET A 258 12.40 1.23 -1.95
C MET A 258 11.26 1.26 -2.95
N GLY A 259 10.67 0.12 -3.24
CA GLY A 259 9.52 0.08 -4.13
C GLY A 259 8.67 -1.16 -3.92
N HIS A 260 7.40 -0.96 -3.65
CA HIS A 260 6.45 -2.07 -3.58
C HIS A 260 5.07 -1.68 -4.11
N ILE A 261 4.32 -2.67 -4.52
CA ILE A 261 2.91 -2.54 -4.80
C ILE A 261 2.09 -3.11 -3.65
N ASN A 262 0.97 -2.44 -3.38
CA ASN A 262 -0.10 -2.92 -2.51
C ASN A 262 -1.37 -3.02 -3.33
N GLY A 263 -2.19 -4.04 -3.07
CA GLY A 263 -3.42 -4.24 -3.85
C GLY A 263 -4.51 -4.91 -3.06
N ALA A 264 -5.68 -4.94 -3.67
CA ALA A 264 -6.83 -5.71 -3.23
C ALA A 264 -7.07 -6.83 -4.24
N PHE A 265 -6.85 -8.06 -3.84
CA PHE A 265 -6.98 -9.26 -4.65
C PHE A 265 -8.21 -10.05 -4.24
N SER A 266 -9.04 -10.41 -5.22
CA SER A 266 -10.20 -11.29 -5.05
C SER A 266 -9.85 -12.64 -5.67
N PRO A 267 -9.53 -13.67 -4.86
CA PRO A 267 -9.30 -15.02 -5.39
C PRO A 267 -10.60 -15.61 -5.95
N ASP A 268 -10.46 -16.50 -6.94
CA ASP A 268 -11.61 -17.23 -7.49
C ASP A 268 -12.20 -18.19 -6.44
N ASP A 269 -11.34 -18.78 -5.61
CA ASP A 269 -11.75 -19.54 -4.43
C ASP A 269 -10.96 -19.07 -3.18
N MET A 270 -11.68 -18.54 -2.21
CA MET A 270 -11.12 -18.12 -0.93
C MET A 270 -10.54 -19.27 -0.09
N ALA A 271 -11.04 -20.51 -0.29
CA ALA A 271 -10.57 -21.67 0.44
C ALA A 271 -9.16 -22.12 0.00
N GLU A 272 -8.75 -21.72 -1.20
CA GLU A 272 -7.39 -22.03 -1.73
C GLU A 272 -6.32 -21.07 -1.21
N TRP A 273 -6.70 -20.04 -0.41
CA TRP A 273 -5.69 -19.11 0.12
C TRP A 273 -4.64 -19.88 0.93
N PRO A 274 -3.35 -19.64 0.67
CA PRO A 274 -2.28 -20.40 1.30
C PRO A 274 -2.34 -20.30 2.82
N VAL A 275 -2.25 -21.44 3.48
CA VAL A 275 -2.26 -21.54 4.95
C VAL A 275 -0.94 -21.00 5.51
N LEU A 276 -1.02 -20.29 6.64
CA LEU A 276 0.14 -19.85 7.39
C LEU A 276 0.76 -21.05 8.11
N ASP A 277 1.98 -21.41 7.74
CA ASP A 277 2.78 -22.44 8.41
C ASP A 277 3.79 -21.77 9.35
N LEU A 278 3.50 -21.78 10.63
CA LEU A 278 4.39 -21.20 11.65
C LEU A 278 5.71 -21.99 11.82
N ALA A 279 5.83 -23.20 11.30
CA ALA A 279 7.09 -23.96 11.30
C ALA A 279 7.99 -23.59 10.11
N ASN A 280 7.47 -22.90 9.10
CA ASN A 280 8.25 -22.47 7.95
C ASN A 280 9.33 -21.46 8.35
N ALA A 281 10.58 -21.68 7.91
CA ALA A 281 11.73 -20.88 8.29
C ALA A 281 11.62 -19.40 7.86
N ASP A 282 11.00 -19.14 6.72
CA ASP A 282 10.81 -17.77 6.24
C ASP A 282 9.74 -17.03 7.04
N VAL A 283 8.65 -17.70 7.41
CA VAL A 283 7.64 -17.15 8.32
C VAL A 283 8.26 -16.83 9.68
N GLN A 284 9.08 -17.72 10.24
CA GLN A 284 9.79 -17.47 11.49
C GLN A 284 10.75 -16.28 11.37
N ARG A 285 11.49 -16.18 10.27
CA ARG A 285 12.39 -15.08 10.02
C ARG A 285 11.62 -13.76 9.88
N ASP A 286 10.51 -13.75 9.17
CA ASP A 286 9.64 -12.59 9.05
C ASP A 286 9.11 -12.12 10.42
N ILE A 287 8.59 -13.04 11.23
CA ILE A 287 8.10 -12.72 12.58
C ILE A 287 9.21 -12.19 13.49
N GLN A 288 10.44 -12.71 13.38
CA GLN A 288 11.58 -12.27 14.18
C GLN A 288 12.08 -10.86 13.83
N THR A 289 11.88 -10.42 12.58
CA THR A 289 12.20 -9.04 12.18
C THR A 289 11.16 -8.03 12.61
N LEU A 290 9.96 -8.52 12.89
CA LEU A 290 8.93 -7.73 13.54
C LEU A 290 9.30 -7.66 15.03
N PRO A 291 9.28 -6.49 15.71
CA PRO A 291 9.68 -6.38 17.12
C PRO A 291 9.03 -7.43 18.00
N SER A 292 9.82 -7.99 18.92
CA SER A 292 9.46 -9.20 19.65
C SER A 292 8.17 -9.09 20.45
N TYR A 293 7.46 -10.21 20.58
CA TYR A 293 6.22 -10.33 21.38
C TYR A 293 6.38 -9.89 22.84
N THR A 294 7.58 -9.93 23.40
CA THR A 294 7.91 -9.53 24.77
C THR A 294 7.94 -8.03 24.97
N GLU A 295 8.41 -7.27 23.97
CA GLU A 295 8.39 -5.80 24.03
C GLU A 295 6.97 -5.25 23.89
N MET A 296 6.07 -6.02 23.32
CA MET A 296 4.67 -5.65 23.09
C MET A 296 3.77 -5.75 24.31
N ARG A 297 4.11 -6.59 25.30
CA ARG A 297 3.40 -6.64 26.57
C ARG A 297 3.63 -5.40 27.44
N ALA A 298 4.69 -4.65 27.16
CA ALA A 298 5.00 -3.40 27.85
C ALA A 298 4.20 -2.20 27.32
N SER A 299 3.64 -2.29 26.12
CA SER A 299 2.75 -1.25 25.59
C SER A 299 1.41 -1.30 26.35
N ARG A 300 0.96 -0.14 26.84
CA ARG A 300 -0.30 -0.01 27.56
C ARG A 300 -1.48 -0.55 26.75
N PRO A 301 -2.51 -1.14 27.40
CA PRO A 301 -3.67 -1.66 26.69
C PRO A 301 -4.35 -0.55 25.90
N VAL A 302 -4.58 -0.82 24.63
CA VAL A 302 -5.32 0.05 23.70
C VAL A 302 -6.75 0.16 24.22
N LYS A 303 -7.22 1.38 24.47
CA LYS A 303 -8.65 1.62 24.67
C LYS A 303 -9.35 1.50 23.32
N ALA A 304 -9.90 0.33 23.02
CA ALA A 304 -10.86 0.20 21.94
C ALA A 304 -12.15 0.92 22.37
N HIS A 305 -12.47 2.06 21.78
CA HIS A 305 -13.79 2.65 21.94
C HIS A 305 -14.80 1.77 21.20
N ASN A 306 -15.86 1.39 21.90
CA ASN A 306 -16.87 0.44 21.45
C ASN A 306 -17.46 0.80 20.09
N ALA A 307 -17.69 -0.24 19.30
CA ALA A 307 -18.15 -0.24 17.92
C ALA A 307 -19.62 0.24 17.73
N GLU A 308 -20.26 0.81 18.73
CA GLU A 308 -21.67 1.21 18.63
C GLU A 308 -21.90 2.59 18.00
N GLU A 309 -20.89 3.43 17.89
CA GLU A 309 -21.00 4.64 17.07
C GLU A 309 -20.77 4.28 15.61
N ALA A 310 -21.83 3.80 14.95
CA ALA A 310 -21.91 3.77 13.51
C ALA A 310 -21.66 5.20 12.98
N MET A 311 -20.45 5.45 12.48
CA MET A 311 -20.15 6.71 11.82
C MET A 311 -21.18 6.94 10.73
N ASP A 312 -21.94 8.02 10.87
CA ASP A 312 -22.79 8.56 9.79
C ASP A 312 -21.86 8.89 8.62
N MET A 313 -21.87 8.01 7.60
CA MET A 313 -21.03 8.10 6.42
C MET A 313 -21.28 9.37 5.58
N LYS A 314 -22.27 10.18 5.93
CA LYS A 314 -22.56 11.45 5.29
C LYS A 314 -21.63 12.60 5.73
N SER A 315 -20.92 12.44 6.85
CA SER A 315 -20.07 13.49 7.40
C SER A 315 -18.58 13.40 7.07
N MET A 316 -18.13 12.35 6.42
CA MET A 316 -16.76 12.31 5.92
C MET A 316 -16.65 13.10 4.62
N PRO A 317 -15.73 14.07 4.51
CA PRO A 317 -15.47 14.74 3.25
C PRO A 317 -14.97 13.67 2.27
N MET A 318 -15.85 13.24 1.37
CA MET A 318 -15.42 12.51 0.18
C MET A 318 -14.58 13.51 -0.62
N ASN A 319 -13.28 13.35 -0.52
CA ASN A 319 -12.38 13.98 -1.44
C ASN A 319 -12.76 13.46 -2.83
N LYS A 320 -13.57 14.23 -3.57
CA LYS A 320 -13.84 13.94 -4.97
C LYS A 320 -12.48 13.97 -5.64
N SER A 321 -11.85 12.80 -5.78
CA SER A 321 -10.76 12.69 -6.73
C SER A 321 -11.37 13.16 -8.05
N ARG A 322 -10.95 14.31 -8.50
CA ARG A 322 -11.16 14.70 -9.89
C ARG A 322 -10.56 13.56 -10.70
N ASN A 323 -11.44 12.73 -11.24
CA ASN A 323 -11.11 11.95 -12.40
C ASN A 323 -10.80 13.00 -13.49
N ASP A 324 -9.56 13.39 -13.63
CA ASP A 324 -9.05 13.91 -14.89
C ASP A 324 -8.96 12.73 -15.87
N THR A 325 -10.12 12.18 -16.18
CA THR A 325 -10.36 11.56 -17.46
C THR A 325 -10.50 12.72 -18.42
N SER A 326 -9.41 13.12 -19.06
CA SER A 326 -9.50 13.73 -20.38
C SER A 326 -10.12 12.65 -21.30
N THR A 327 -11.42 12.56 -21.29
CA THR A 327 -12.20 11.98 -22.38
C THR A 327 -11.94 12.89 -23.56
N ALA A 328 -10.95 12.51 -24.39
CA ALA A 328 -10.94 12.93 -25.76
C ALA A 328 -12.29 12.51 -26.34
N SER A 329 -13.13 13.49 -26.53
CA SER A 329 -14.41 13.41 -27.20
C SER A 329 -14.18 12.78 -28.58
N MET A 330 -14.51 11.50 -28.71
CA MET A 330 -14.82 10.91 -30.01
C MET A 330 -16.25 11.30 -30.35
N THR A 331 -16.41 12.53 -30.80
CA THR A 331 -17.66 12.96 -31.45
C THR A 331 -17.42 13.01 -32.94
N ASN A 332 -18.16 12.12 -33.64
CA ASN A 332 -18.58 12.24 -35.02
C ASN A 332 -17.51 12.24 -36.11
N MET A 333 -17.25 11.05 -36.63
CA MET A 333 -17.06 10.86 -38.09
C MET A 333 -18.07 9.83 -38.63
N SER A 334 -19.34 10.21 -38.63
CA SER A 334 -20.32 9.67 -39.56
C SER A 334 -20.55 10.73 -40.61
N GLY A 335 -19.94 10.56 -41.75
CA GLY A 335 -20.26 11.42 -42.88
C GLY A 335 -19.08 11.67 -43.80
N MET A 336 -18.70 10.70 -44.61
CA MET A 336 -18.30 10.88 -46.00
C MET A 336 -18.14 9.52 -46.66
N SER A 337 -19.28 9.05 -47.14
CA SER A 337 -19.38 8.07 -48.19
C SER A 337 -19.34 8.79 -49.52
N ARG A 338 -18.63 8.20 -50.48
CA ARG A 338 -18.63 8.49 -51.92
C ARG A 338 -17.79 9.67 -52.37
N MET A 339 -16.64 9.33 -52.98
CA MET A 339 -16.37 9.65 -54.36
C MET A 339 -15.21 8.83 -54.89
N GLN A 340 -15.60 7.87 -55.75
CA GLN A 340 -15.15 7.63 -57.12
C GLN A 340 -13.67 7.28 -57.36
N GLN A 341 -13.56 6.00 -57.75
CA GLN A 341 -12.60 5.46 -58.75
C GLN A 341 -12.31 6.45 -59.87
N ARG A 342 -11.05 6.64 -60.17
CA ARG A 342 -10.55 6.63 -61.57
C ARG A 342 -9.08 6.23 -61.55
N ALA A 343 -8.85 5.25 -62.42
CA ALA A 343 -7.58 4.80 -62.90
C ALA A 343 -6.81 5.97 -63.57
N ASP A 344 -5.49 5.95 -63.53
CA ASP A 344 -4.72 5.77 -64.73
C ASP A 344 -3.23 5.53 -64.42
N SER A 345 -2.76 4.49 -65.05
CA SER A 345 -1.42 4.14 -65.51
C SER A 345 -0.53 5.33 -65.89
N THR A 346 0.78 5.28 -65.60
CA THR A 346 1.90 5.12 -66.56
C THR A 346 3.24 5.59 -65.95
N HIS A 347 4.22 4.73 -66.10
CA HIS A 347 5.63 4.96 -66.43
C HIS A 347 6.52 5.93 -65.59
N HIS A 348 7.45 5.49 -64.86
CA HIS A 348 8.84 5.06 -65.19
C HIS A 348 9.50 4.49 -63.95
#